data_6efaae31e1bd96e4b12c1df2b30c3df3
#
_entry.id   6efaae31e1bd96e4b12c1df2b30c3df3
#
_cell.length_a   1.000
_cell.length_b   1.000
_cell.length_c   1.000
_cell.angle_alpha   90.00
_cell.angle_beta   90.00
_cell.angle_gamma   90.00
#
_symmetry.space_group_name_H-M   'P 1'
#
loop_
_entity.id
_entity.type
_entity.pdbx_description
1 polymer ?
#
loop_
_entity_poly.entity_id
_entity_poly.type
_entity_poly.pdbx_seq_one_letter_code
_entity_poly.pdbx_strand_id
1 'polypeptide(L)'
;MPDKKKAKLYILIPTYNEKANLPLVVKAIEKLNLDYDWWVMIIDDNSPDGTGKTALSYREQGKNVLLLSRLRKEGLGKAYQAGFDKACQDNAELVVTMDADLSHDPSCLPAILAETKSYDLVIGSRYVKGGKVIYPFHRRMLSVLANLFAKIMLGLKIHDITSGYNCYNRQALEKIVAFHPSANGYVFQVEMHFLASQLCLKIQEVPIVFRDRRFGKTKMSLAEAFFGIFDIWRMREENSNLKSQNSKRKTGRH
;
A
#
# COMPACT_ATOMS: atom_id res chain seq x y z
N MET A 1 -18.24 28.31 -16.11
CA MET A 1 -17.87 28.02 -14.71
C MET A 1 -16.38 27.74 -14.72
N PRO A 2 -15.57 28.26 -13.80
CA PRO A 2 -14.15 27.92 -13.77
C PRO A 2 -14.03 26.42 -13.60
N ASP A 3 -13.20 25.77 -14.45
CA ASP A 3 -12.90 24.35 -14.37
C ASP A 3 -12.45 24.02 -12.94
N LYS A 4 -13.25 23.23 -12.25
CA LYS A 4 -12.92 22.79 -10.89
C LYS A 4 -11.65 21.95 -10.98
N LYS A 5 -10.55 22.46 -10.44
CA LYS A 5 -9.26 21.78 -10.44
C LYS A 5 -9.46 20.36 -9.90
N LYS A 6 -9.16 19.34 -10.73
CA LYS A 6 -9.26 17.95 -10.32
C LYS A 6 -8.25 17.63 -9.22
N ALA A 7 -8.67 16.83 -8.24
CA ALA A 7 -7.80 16.40 -7.17
C ALA A 7 -6.66 15.53 -7.72
N LYS A 8 -5.43 15.79 -7.24
CA LYS A 8 -4.23 15.07 -7.67
C LYS A 8 -4.17 13.71 -6.99
N LEU A 9 -4.13 12.66 -7.80
CA LEU A 9 -4.07 11.26 -7.40
C LEU A 9 -2.77 10.62 -7.86
N TYR A 10 -2.00 10.04 -6.94
CA TYR A 10 -0.85 9.21 -7.28
C TYR A 10 -1.15 7.74 -7.01
N ILE A 11 -0.86 6.88 -7.99
CA ILE A 11 -0.95 5.42 -7.90
C ILE A 11 0.49 4.90 -7.87
N LEU A 12 0.96 4.50 -6.70
CA LEU A 12 2.32 4.04 -6.45
C LEU A 12 2.43 2.55 -6.74
N ILE A 13 3.31 2.19 -7.66
CA ILE A 13 3.55 0.81 -8.09
C ILE A 13 5.04 0.50 -7.97
N PRO A 14 5.49 -0.11 -6.85
CA PRO A 14 6.86 -0.60 -6.74
C PRO A 14 7.15 -1.72 -7.73
N THR A 15 8.29 -1.65 -8.40
CA THR A 15 8.67 -2.61 -9.44
C THR A 15 10.09 -3.12 -9.25
N TYR A 16 10.25 -4.43 -9.51
CA TYR A 16 11.54 -5.07 -9.72
C TYR A 16 11.35 -6.28 -10.66
N ASN A 17 11.84 -6.16 -11.90
CA ASN A 17 11.62 -7.14 -12.98
C ASN A 17 10.13 -7.35 -13.30
N GLU A 18 9.44 -6.25 -13.64
CA GLU A 18 8.01 -6.24 -13.94
C GLU A 18 7.71 -5.74 -15.38
N LYS A 19 8.71 -5.80 -16.28
CA LYS A 19 8.57 -5.32 -17.67
C LYS A 19 7.36 -5.89 -18.40
N ALA A 20 7.05 -7.17 -18.19
CA ALA A 20 5.91 -7.84 -18.84
C ALA A 20 4.55 -7.41 -18.26
N ASN A 21 4.49 -7.05 -16.97
CA ASN A 21 3.27 -6.65 -16.28
C ASN A 21 2.95 -5.16 -16.47
N LEU A 22 3.96 -4.32 -16.59
CA LEU A 22 3.81 -2.87 -16.65
C LEU A 22 2.86 -2.39 -17.76
N PRO A 23 2.92 -2.89 -19.01
CA PRO A 23 1.97 -2.50 -20.06
C PRO A 23 0.52 -2.84 -19.71
N LEU A 24 0.31 -3.96 -19.03
CA LEU A 24 -1.02 -4.46 -18.69
C LEU A 24 -1.67 -3.62 -17.58
N VAL A 25 -0.91 -3.30 -16.54
CA VAL A 25 -1.43 -2.53 -15.42
C VAL A 25 -1.69 -1.07 -15.82
N VAL A 26 -0.77 -0.43 -16.56
CA VAL A 26 -0.96 0.94 -17.06
C VAL A 26 -2.20 1.02 -17.97
N LYS A 27 -2.32 0.12 -18.94
CA LYS A 27 -3.50 0.07 -19.83
C LYS A 27 -4.80 -0.18 -19.07
N ALA A 28 -4.77 -0.99 -18.01
CA ALA A 28 -5.96 -1.25 -17.20
C ALA A 28 -6.40 -0.01 -16.42
N ILE A 29 -5.46 0.76 -15.87
CA ILE A 29 -5.74 2.03 -15.16
C ILE A 29 -6.25 3.10 -16.15
N GLU A 30 -5.62 3.25 -17.32
CA GLU A 30 -6.07 4.20 -18.37
C GLU A 30 -7.54 4.02 -18.76
N LYS A 31 -8.01 2.77 -18.76
CA LYS A 31 -9.40 2.44 -19.12
C LYS A 31 -10.45 2.85 -18.07
N LEU A 32 -10.04 3.19 -16.86
CA LEU A 32 -10.97 3.50 -15.76
C LEU A 32 -11.62 4.89 -15.90
N ASN A 33 -11.10 5.75 -16.78
CA ASN A 33 -11.59 7.13 -16.97
C ASN A 33 -11.81 7.87 -15.63
N LEU A 34 -10.79 7.84 -14.76
CA LEU A 34 -10.86 8.44 -13.42
C LEU A 34 -11.03 9.96 -13.50
N ASP A 35 -11.99 10.50 -12.77
CA ASP A 35 -12.21 11.95 -12.68
C ASP A 35 -11.26 12.62 -11.66
N TYR A 36 -9.94 12.45 -11.89
CA TYR A 36 -8.83 12.95 -11.10
C TYR A 36 -7.70 13.45 -12.01
N ASP A 37 -6.83 14.30 -11.50
CA ASP A 37 -5.50 14.53 -12.09
C ASP A 37 -4.59 13.37 -11.62
N TRP A 38 -4.69 12.23 -12.30
CA TRP A 38 -4.08 11.00 -11.86
C TRP A 38 -2.76 10.68 -12.57
N TRP A 39 -1.84 10.10 -11.81
CA TRP A 39 -0.52 9.66 -12.28
C TRP A 39 -0.16 8.29 -11.72
N VAL A 40 0.34 7.41 -12.55
CA VAL A 40 0.95 6.14 -12.14
C VAL A 40 2.44 6.39 -11.89
N MET A 41 2.85 6.30 -10.64
CA MET A 41 4.26 6.42 -10.26
C MET A 41 4.89 5.03 -10.16
N ILE A 42 5.71 4.69 -11.16
CA ILE A 42 6.52 3.47 -11.16
C ILE A 42 7.76 3.73 -10.32
N ILE A 43 7.89 2.97 -9.22
CA ILE A 43 9.04 3.05 -8.31
C ILE A 43 9.95 1.88 -8.65
N ASP A 44 10.98 2.13 -9.47
CA ASP A 44 11.82 1.06 -10.01
C ASP A 44 13.12 0.89 -9.23
N ASP A 45 13.31 -0.30 -8.67
CA ASP A 45 14.47 -0.70 -7.87
C ASP A 45 15.66 -1.13 -8.76
N ASN A 46 15.97 -0.35 -9.80
CA ASN A 46 17.02 -0.62 -10.77
C ASN A 46 16.86 -2.00 -11.45
N SER A 47 15.69 -2.21 -12.04
CA SER A 47 15.36 -3.48 -12.70
C SER A 47 16.26 -3.77 -13.89
N PRO A 48 16.98 -4.92 -13.92
CA PRO A 48 17.85 -5.29 -15.05
C PRO A 48 17.09 -5.69 -16.32
N ASP A 49 15.77 -6.02 -16.23
CA ASP A 49 14.94 -6.43 -17.36
C ASP A 49 14.47 -5.27 -18.26
N GLY A 50 14.74 -4.03 -17.87
CA GLY A 50 14.34 -2.83 -18.59
C GLY A 50 12.97 -2.28 -18.20
N THR A 51 12.41 -2.67 -17.03
CA THR A 51 11.15 -2.11 -16.48
C THR A 51 11.19 -0.58 -16.45
N GLY A 52 12.26 0.03 -15.87
CA GLY A 52 12.40 1.49 -15.81
C GLY A 52 12.44 2.15 -17.17
N LYS A 53 13.11 1.53 -18.17
CA LYS A 53 13.12 2.04 -19.55
C LYS A 53 11.73 2.04 -20.17
N THR A 54 10.92 1.01 -19.89
CA THR A 54 9.53 0.94 -20.35
C THR A 54 8.68 2.04 -19.71
N ALA A 55 8.83 2.30 -18.41
CA ALA A 55 8.13 3.38 -17.73
C ALA A 55 8.51 4.76 -18.31
N LEU A 56 9.79 4.97 -18.60
CA LEU A 56 10.27 6.22 -19.21
C LEU A 56 9.68 6.43 -20.61
N SER A 57 9.63 5.38 -21.44
CA SER A 57 9.04 5.47 -22.77
C SER A 57 7.55 5.82 -22.75
N TYR A 58 6.79 5.39 -21.73
CA TYR A 58 5.39 5.80 -21.58
C TYR A 58 5.24 7.28 -21.26
N ARG A 59 6.12 7.83 -20.42
CA ARG A 59 6.16 9.27 -20.15
C ARG A 59 6.46 10.06 -21.42
N GLU A 60 7.42 9.61 -22.23
CA GLU A 60 7.77 10.23 -23.51
C GLU A 60 6.62 10.19 -24.53
N GLN A 61 5.77 9.17 -24.47
CA GLN A 61 4.52 9.05 -25.25
C GLN A 61 3.36 9.91 -24.71
N GLY A 62 3.59 10.74 -23.69
CA GLY A 62 2.56 11.60 -23.11
C GLY A 62 1.56 10.89 -22.20
N LYS A 63 1.86 9.66 -21.73
CA LYS A 63 1.02 8.94 -20.77
C LYS A 63 1.22 9.49 -19.35
N ASN A 64 0.19 9.39 -18.52
CA ASN A 64 0.24 9.79 -17.12
C ASN A 64 1.09 8.82 -16.27
N VAL A 65 2.34 8.64 -16.65
CA VAL A 65 3.31 7.75 -15.98
C VAL A 65 4.51 8.57 -15.52
N LEU A 66 4.89 8.39 -14.26
CA LEU A 66 6.11 8.94 -13.67
C LEU A 66 7.05 7.78 -13.32
N LEU A 67 8.35 7.97 -13.52
CA LEU A 67 9.38 7.05 -13.07
C LEU A 67 10.12 7.63 -11.88
N LEU A 68 10.12 6.93 -10.77
CA LEU A 68 10.99 7.14 -9.62
C LEU A 68 12.03 6.02 -9.59
N SER A 69 13.21 6.29 -10.16
CA SER A 69 14.32 5.32 -10.18
C SER A 69 15.04 5.31 -8.84
N ARG A 70 15.31 4.12 -8.31
CA ARG A 70 16.16 3.90 -7.14
C ARG A 70 17.45 3.21 -7.56
N LEU A 71 18.52 3.43 -6.81
CA LEU A 71 19.84 2.91 -7.18
C LEU A 71 19.95 1.39 -7.05
N ARG A 72 19.21 0.79 -6.13
CA ARG A 72 19.23 -0.65 -5.82
C ARG A 72 17.95 -1.10 -5.13
N LYS A 73 17.72 -2.41 -5.14
CA LYS A 73 16.65 -3.06 -4.40
C LYS A 73 16.95 -3.07 -2.89
N GLU A 74 16.13 -2.35 -2.11
CA GLU A 74 16.25 -2.26 -0.64
C GLU A 74 14.99 -2.73 0.09
N GLY A 75 14.07 -3.37 -0.63
CA GLY A 75 12.80 -3.89 -0.11
C GLY A 75 11.61 -2.97 -0.35
N LEU A 76 10.43 -3.59 -0.20
CA LEU A 76 9.14 -2.97 -0.53
C LEU A 76 8.84 -1.72 0.30
N GLY A 77 9.12 -1.76 1.61
CA GLY A 77 8.92 -0.62 2.51
C GLY A 77 9.68 0.62 2.07
N LYS A 78 10.97 0.46 1.74
CA LYS A 78 11.82 1.55 1.25
C LYS A 78 11.35 2.12 -0.09
N ALA A 79 10.81 1.27 -0.97
CA ALA A 79 10.23 1.72 -2.23
C ALA A 79 8.98 2.57 -1.99
N TYR A 80 8.05 2.11 -1.13
CA TYR A 80 6.87 2.91 -0.78
C TYR A 80 7.24 4.20 -0.07
N GLN A 81 8.21 4.21 0.87
CA GLN A 81 8.67 5.44 1.52
C GLN A 81 9.10 6.48 0.49
N ALA A 82 9.97 6.11 -0.46
CA ALA A 82 10.41 7.02 -1.52
C ALA A 82 9.23 7.57 -2.36
N GLY A 83 8.24 6.70 -2.66
CA GLY A 83 7.02 7.10 -3.35
C GLY A 83 6.14 8.03 -2.54
N PHE A 84 5.98 7.79 -1.24
CA PHE A 84 5.22 8.65 -0.32
C PHE A 84 5.86 10.02 -0.18
N ASP A 85 7.18 10.07 0.02
CA ASP A 85 7.92 11.33 0.10
C ASP A 85 7.71 12.17 -1.18
N LYS A 86 7.83 11.54 -2.34
CA LYS A 86 7.61 12.20 -3.63
C LYS A 86 6.16 12.67 -3.78
N ALA A 87 5.17 11.86 -3.40
CA ALA A 87 3.76 12.22 -3.47
C ALA A 87 3.42 13.40 -2.56
N CYS A 88 3.96 13.43 -1.33
CA CYS A 88 3.81 14.55 -0.39
C CYS A 88 4.46 15.84 -0.93
N GLN A 89 5.69 15.76 -1.46
CA GLN A 89 6.38 16.88 -2.10
C GLN A 89 5.60 17.49 -3.26
N ASP A 90 4.96 16.64 -4.07
CA ASP A 90 4.16 17.04 -5.23
C ASP A 90 2.74 17.47 -4.86
N ASN A 91 2.41 17.51 -3.57
CA ASN A 91 1.09 17.85 -3.05
C ASN A 91 -0.04 16.96 -3.59
N ALA A 92 0.19 15.66 -3.71
CA ALA A 92 -0.86 14.69 -4.02
C ALA A 92 -1.94 14.69 -2.92
N GLU A 93 -3.21 14.79 -3.32
CA GLU A 93 -4.34 14.78 -2.39
C GLU A 93 -4.73 13.37 -1.97
N LEU A 94 -4.56 12.42 -2.89
CA LEU A 94 -4.80 11.00 -2.68
C LEU A 94 -3.59 10.19 -3.15
N VAL A 95 -3.23 9.18 -2.39
CA VAL A 95 -2.13 8.27 -2.70
C VAL A 95 -2.61 6.84 -2.58
N VAL A 96 -2.57 6.12 -3.70
CA VAL A 96 -2.92 4.70 -3.79
C VAL A 96 -1.64 3.89 -3.83
N THR A 97 -1.62 2.77 -3.11
CA THR A 97 -0.60 1.72 -3.25
C THR A 97 -1.19 0.50 -3.92
N MET A 98 -0.50 -0.10 -4.89
CA MET A 98 -0.91 -1.36 -5.51
C MET A 98 0.29 -2.09 -6.13
N ASP A 99 0.15 -3.39 -6.34
CA ASP A 99 1.18 -4.23 -6.96
C ASP A 99 1.15 -4.13 -8.49
N ALA A 100 2.30 -4.38 -9.13
CA ALA A 100 2.47 -4.34 -10.58
C ALA A 100 1.90 -5.57 -11.31
N ASP A 101 1.72 -6.70 -10.61
CA ASP A 101 1.48 -8.04 -11.18
C ASP A 101 0.01 -8.37 -11.45
N LEU A 102 -0.88 -7.37 -11.35
CA LEU A 102 -2.34 -7.49 -11.52
C LEU A 102 -3.02 -8.41 -10.50
N SER A 103 -2.36 -8.76 -9.39
CA SER A 103 -3.01 -9.41 -8.27
C SER A 103 -4.04 -8.49 -7.60
N HIS A 104 -3.76 -7.20 -7.60
CA HIS A 104 -4.70 -6.13 -7.29
C HIS A 104 -5.41 -5.69 -8.59
N ASP A 105 -6.69 -6.01 -8.71
CA ASP A 105 -7.48 -5.66 -9.89
C ASP A 105 -7.71 -4.13 -9.94
N PRO A 106 -7.20 -3.41 -10.96
CA PRO A 106 -7.42 -1.98 -11.09
C PRO A 106 -8.89 -1.58 -11.15
N SER A 107 -9.79 -2.46 -11.59
CA SER A 107 -11.24 -2.19 -11.64
C SER A 107 -11.88 -1.92 -10.27
N CYS A 108 -11.20 -2.29 -9.17
CA CYS A 108 -11.63 -1.97 -7.81
C CYS A 108 -11.31 -0.51 -7.41
N LEU A 109 -10.42 0.17 -8.14
CA LEU A 109 -9.95 1.52 -7.80
C LEU A 109 -11.08 2.55 -7.68
N PRO A 110 -12.09 2.61 -8.57
CA PRO A 110 -13.19 3.57 -8.42
C PRO A 110 -13.97 3.40 -7.12
N ALA A 111 -14.20 2.15 -6.67
CA ALA A 111 -14.89 1.88 -5.41
C ALA A 111 -14.05 2.31 -4.19
N ILE A 112 -12.73 2.08 -4.22
CA ILE A 112 -11.80 2.54 -3.19
C ILE A 112 -11.79 4.07 -3.12
N LEU A 113 -11.69 4.76 -4.27
CA LEU A 113 -11.67 6.21 -4.36
C LEU A 113 -12.98 6.86 -3.91
N ALA A 114 -14.12 6.21 -4.11
CA ALA A 114 -15.42 6.73 -3.68
C ALA A 114 -15.49 6.94 -2.15
N GLU A 115 -14.87 6.06 -1.38
CA GLU A 115 -14.87 6.09 0.08
C GLU A 115 -13.92 7.15 0.68
N THR A 116 -12.96 7.68 -0.09
CA THR A 116 -11.97 8.66 0.40
C THR A 116 -12.58 10.00 0.81
N LYS A 117 -13.83 10.26 0.44
CA LYS A 117 -14.57 11.47 0.85
C LYS A 117 -14.92 11.46 2.34
N SER A 118 -15.03 10.29 2.96
CA SER A 118 -15.48 10.10 4.34
C SER A 118 -14.43 9.46 5.24
N TYR A 119 -13.39 8.84 4.64
CA TYR A 119 -12.40 8.07 5.35
C TYR A 119 -10.98 8.54 5.02
N ASP A 120 -10.10 8.40 6.00
CA ASP A 120 -8.70 8.81 5.91
C ASP A 120 -7.82 7.76 5.20
N LEU A 121 -8.16 6.49 5.41
CA LEU A 121 -7.54 5.32 4.80
C LEU A 121 -8.63 4.38 4.31
N VAL A 122 -8.55 3.99 3.05
CA VAL A 122 -9.41 2.97 2.45
C VAL A 122 -8.57 1.78 2.04
N ILE A 123 -8.91 0.60 2.55
CA ILE A 123 -8.20 -0.66 2.34
C ILE A 123 -9.01 -1.55 1.40
N GLY A 124 -8.41 -1.98 0.30
CA GLY A 124 -8.96 -3.04 -0.53
C GLY A 124 -8.81 -4.39 0.20
N SER A 125 -9.92 -4.93 0.70
CA SER A 125 -9.93 -6.08 1.60
C SER A 125 -10.40 -7.36 0.92
N ARG A 126 -9.65 -8.44 1.12
CA ARG A 126 -9.98 -9.80 0.67
C ARG A 126 -10.96 -10.51 1.60
N TYR A 127 -11.10 -10.02 2.85
CA TYR A 127 -11.74 -10.74 3.96
C TYR A 127 -13.02 -10.08 4.47
N VAL A 128 -13.49 -9.00 3.86
CA VAL A 128 -14.83 -8.44 4.10
C VAL A 128 -15.86 -9.09 3.18
N LYS A 129 -17.15 -8.92 3.48
CA LYS A 129 -18.24 -9.45 2.66
C LYS A 129 -18.12 -8.97 1.21
N GLY A 130 -18.06 -9.89 0.27
CA GLY A 130 -17.83 -9.63 -1.17
C GLY A 130 -16.37 -9.73 -1.61
N GLY A 131 -15.42 -9.69 -0.68
CA GLY A 131 -14.00 -9.94 -0.97
C GLY A 131 -13.73 -11.39 -1.36
N LYS A 132 -12.76 -11.61 -2.24
CA LYS A 132 -12.41 -12.96 -2.74
C LYS A 132 -10.92 -13.11 -2.92
N VAL A 133 -10.45 -14.33 -2.68
CA VAL A 133 -9.08 -14.76 -2.91
C VAL A 133 -9.09 -15.93 -3.90
N ILE A 134 -8.38 -15.78 -5.02
CA ILE A 134 -8.31 -16.77 -6.09
C ILE A 134 -6.87 -17.24 -6.26
N TYR A 135 -6.43 -18.14 -5.37
CA TYR A 135 -5.16 -18.87 -5.46
C TYR A 135 -5.23 -20.19 -4.67
N PRO A 136 -4.22 -21.11 -4.78
CA PRO A 136 -4.26 -22.45 -4.18
C PRO A 136 -4.56 -22.44 -2.69
N PHE A 137 -5.32 -23.45 -2.23
CA PHE A 137 -5.85 -23.53 -0.86
C PHE A 137 -4.77 -23.42 0.22
N HIS A 138 -3.61 -24.06 0.06
CA HIS A 138 -2.52 -23.99 1.03
C HIS A 138 -1.98 -22.57 1.22
N ARG A 139 -1.83 -21.79 0.14
CA ARG A 139 -1.41 -20.38 0.20
C ARG A 139 -2.49 -19.50 0.84
N ARG A 140 -3.77 -19.81 0.57
CA ARG A 140 -4.90 -19.12 1.19
C ARG A 140 -4.90 -19.33 2.70
N MET A 141 -4.73 -20.58 3.17
CA MET A 141 -4.63 -20.87 4.61
C MET A 141 -3.50 -20.11 5.27
N LEU A 142 -2.30 -20.12 4.67
CA LEU A 142 -1.15 -19.40 5.22
C LEU A 142 -1.41 -17.89 5.32
N SER A 143 -2.00 -17.31 4.27
CA SER A 143 -2.36 -15.87 4.25
C SER A 143 -3.39 -15.52 5.33
N VAL A 144 -4.42 -16.34 5.51
CA VAL A 144 -5.45 -16.13 6.55
C VAL A 144 -4.84 -16.25 7.94
N LEU A 145 -3.99 -17.25 8.18
CA LEU A 145 -3.32 -17.45 9.48
C LEU A 145 -2.37 -16.29 9.80
N ALA A 146 -1.56 -15.85 8.84
CA ALA A 146 -0.67 -14.70 9.02
C ALA A 146 -1.46 -13.41 9.33
N ASN A 147 -2.57 -13.18 8.61
CA ASN A 147 -3.45 -12.04 8.85
C ASN A 147 -4.10 -12.11 10.23
N LEU A 148 -4.61 -13.27 10.62
CA LEU A 148 -5.24 -13.49 11.94
C LEU A 148 -4.24 -13.31 13.07
N PHE A 149 -3.02 -13.89 12.93
CA PHE A 149 -1.95 -13.74 13.90
C PHE A 149 -1.62 -12.26 14.14
N ALA A 150 -1.34 -11.52 13.07
CA ALA A 150 -0.98 -10.11 13.18
C ALA A 150 -2.14 -9.27 13.75
N LYS A 151 -3.39 -9.57 13.35
CA LYS A 151 -4.61 -8.92 13.88
C LYS A 151 -4.74 -9.12 15.39
N ILE A 152 -4.58 -10.33 15.89
CA ILE A 152 -4.66 -10.65 17.33
C ILE A 152 -3.50 -10.01 18.08
N MET A 153 -2.27 -10.13 17.58
CA MET A 153 -1.07 -9.61 18.23
C MET A 153 -1.11 -8.08 18.39
N LEU A 154 -1.62 -7.37 17.40
CA LEU A 154 -1.69 -5.90 17.41
C LEU A 154 -3.03 -5.35 17.91
N GLY A 155 -4.02 -6.20 18.17
CA GLY A 155 -5.36 -5.79 18.65
C GLY A 155 -6.14 -4.95 17.63
N LEU A 156 -5.98 -5.23 16.32
CA LEU A 156 -6.58 -4.46 15.25
C LEU A 156 -7.98 -4.97 14.89
N LYS A 157 -8.88 -4.03 14.57
CA LYS A 157 -10.23 -4.36 14.09
C LYS A 157 -10.32 -4.55 12.58
N ILE A 158 -9.27 -4.18 11.83
CA ILE A 158 -9.16 -4.34 10.38
C ILE A 158 -9.22 -5.83 10.03
N HIS A 159 -9.99 -6.20 8.98
CA HIS A 159 -10.11 -7.58 8.55
C HIS A 159 -8.92 -8.03 7.70
N ASP A 160 -8.39 -7.17 6.85
CA ASP A 160 -7.26 -7.45 5.97
C ASP A 160 -6.08 -6.53 6.24
N ILE A 161 -5.34 -6.81 7.31
CA ILE A 161 -4.20 -5.98 7.73
C ILE A 161 -2.95 -6.19 6.87
N THR A 162 -2.95 -7.19 6.01
CA THR A 162 -1.83 -7.49 5.09
C THR A 162 -2.08 -7.02 3.67
N SER A 163 -3.18 -6.29 3.43
CA SER A 163 -3.48 -5.78 2.10
C SER A 163 -2.50 -4.69 1.67
N GLY A 164 -1.97 -4.81 0.45
CA GLY A 164 -1.14 -3.79 -0.19
C GLY A 164 -1.93 -2.83 -1.09
N TYR A 165 -3.24 -3.02 -1.23
CA TYR A 165 -4.10 -2.16 -2.04
C TYR A 165 -4.81 -1.14 -1.14
N ASN A 166 -4.19 0.01 -0.96
CA ASN A 166 -4.65 1.02 -0.02
C ASN A 166 -4.76 2.38 -0.69
N CYS A 167 -5.70 3.21 -0.22
CA CYS A 167 -5.76 4.62 -0.59
C CYS A 167 -5.72 5.48 0.67
N TYR A 168 -4.77 6.37 0.73
CA TYR A 168 -4.58 7.34 1.81
C TYR A 168 -4.98 8.72 1.32
N ASN A 169 -5.70 9.50 2.14
CA ASN A 169 -5.71 10.94 1.93
C ASN A 169 -4.37 11.53 2.39
N ARG A 170 -4.04 12.72 1.89
CA ARG A 170 -2.77 13.38 2.17
C ARG A 170 -2.49 13.54 3.66
N GLN A 171 -3.47 14.02 4.42
CA GLN A 171 -3.30 14.28 5.85
C GLN A 171 -3.03 13.00 6.65
N ALA A 172 -3.70 11.91 6.31
CA ALA A 172 -3.46 10.61 6.92
C ALA A 172 -2.05 10.10 6.59
N LEU A 173 -1.65 10.19 5.32
CA LEU A 173 -0.34 9.73 4.87
C LEU A 173 0.78 10.51 5.58
N GLU A 174 0.72 11.85 5.61
CA GLU A 174 1.71 12.69 6.29
C GLU A 174 1.84 12.34 7.78
N LYS A 175 0.71 12.09 8.47
CA LYS A 175 0.72 11.65 9.87
C LYS A 175 1.40 10.30 10.05
N ILE A 176 1.13 9.32 9.19
CA ILE A 176 1.71 7.98 9.29
C ILE A 176 3.21 8.01 8.98
N VAL A 177 3.62 8.69 7.90
CA VAL A 177 5.02 8.77 7.45
C VAL A 177 5.90 9.48 8.48
N ALA A 178 5.35 10.43 9.25
CA ALA A 178 6.05 11.10 10.35
C ALA A 178 6.53 10.14 11.46
N PHE A 179 6.00 8.92 11.55
CA PHE A 179 6.47 7.87 12.44
C PHE A 179 7.62 7.04 11.85
N HIS A 180 8.06 7.34 10.63
CA HIS A 180 9.15 6.65 9.94
C HIS A 180 8.99 5.11 9.91
N PRO A 181 7.87 4.59 9.34
CA PRO A 181 7.63 3.15 9.26
C PRO A 181 8.83 2.46 8.59
N SER A 182 9.35 1.41 9.20
CA SER A 182 10.64 0.82 8.82
C SER A 182 10.60 -0.67 8.48
N ALA A 183 9.45 -1.33 8.68
CA ALA A 183 9.29 -2.73 8.34
C ALA A 183 9.46 -3.00 6.84
N ASN A 184 9.85 -4.21 6.50
CA ASN A 184 10.07 -4.63 5.12
C ASN A 184 9.04 -5.68 4.67
N GLY A 185 8.97 -5.89 3.35
CA GLY A 185 8.08 -6.88 2.78
C GLY A 185 6.61 -6.60 3.07
N TYR A 186 5.83 -7.66 3.32
CA TYR A 186 4.41 -7.55 3.61
C TYR A 186 4.11 -6.92 4.98
N VAL A 187 5.07 -6.97 5.93
CA VAL A 187 4.92 -6.38 7.26
C VAL A 187 4.86 -4.87 7.19
N PHE A 188 5.40 -4.25 6.17
CA PHE A 188 5.26 -2.82 5.94
C PHE A 188 3.79 -2.39 5.87
N GLN A 189 2.93 -3.15 5.19
CA GLN A 189 1.50 -2.84 5.14
C GLN A 189 0.84 -3.00 6.52
N VAL A 190 1.24 -4.03 7.28
CA VAL A 190 0.79 -4.24 8.66
C VAL A 190 1.17 -3.04 9.54
N GLU A 191 2.39 -2.53 9.42
CA GLU A 191 2.88 -1.36 10.16
C GLU A 191 2.08 -0.10 9.78
N MET A 192 1.83 0.14 8.51
CA MET A 192 1.03 1.27 8.03
C MET A 192 -0.40 1.24 8.60
N HIS A 193 -1.06 0.07 8.59
CA HIS A 193 -2.40 -0.10 9.15
C HIS A 193 -2.42 0.02 10.67
N PHE A 194 -1.37 -0.48 11.32
CA PHE A 194 -1.20 -0.35 12.77
C PHE A 194 -1.06 1.12 13.16
N LEU A 195 -0.18 1.87 12.52
CA LEU A 195 0.00 3.30 12.77
C LEU A 195 -1.29 4.09 12.49
N ALA A 196 -1.99 3.79 11.38
CA ALA A 196 -3.29 4.40 11.09
C ALA A 196 -4.30 4.19 12.22
N SER A 197 -4.36 2.97 12.78
CA SER A 197 -5.23 2.64 13.91
C SER A 197 -4.81 3.37 15.20
N GLN A 198 -3.50 3.45 15.51
CA GLN A 198 -2.99 4.17 16.68
C GLN A 198 -3.25 5.68 16.60
N LEU A 199 -3.23 6.24 15.41
CA LEU A 199 -3.55 7.64 15.12
C LEU A 199 -5.06 7.93 15.09
N CYS A 200 -5.90 6.92 15.40
CA CYS A 200 -7.36 7.01 15.36
C CYS A 200 -7.90 7.54 14.03
N LEU A 201 -7.24 7.21 12.92
CA LEU A 201 -7.71 7.55 11.59
C LEU A 201 -9.00 6.80 11.26
N LYS A 202 -9.86 7.41 10.44
CA LYS A 202 -11.07 6.78 9.94
C LYS A 202 -10.71 5.79 8.84
N ILE A 203 -10.88 4.50 9.11
CA ILE A 203 -10.49 3.41 8.19
C ILE A 203 -11.73 2.72 7.65
N GLN A 204 -11.77 2.51 6.33
CA GLN A 204 -12.80 1.73 5.64
C GLN A 204 -12.17 0.58 4.88
N GLU A 205 -12.87 -0.54 4.81
CA GLU A 205 -12.49 -1.68 3.98
C GLU A 205 -13.50 -1.86 2.85
N VAL A 206 -13.00 -1.94 1.62
CA VAL A 206 -13.77 -2.16 0.39
C VAL A 206 -13.44 -3.56 -0.15
N PRO A 207 -14.43 -4.39 -0.51
CA PRO A 207 -14.16 -5.72 -1.02
C PRO A 207 -13.39 -5.68 -2.34
N ILE A 208 -12.33 -6.50 -2.43
CA ILE A 208 -11.59 -6.70 -3.68
C ILE A 208 -11.52 -8.18 -4.05
N VAL A 209 -11.26 -8.44 -5.34
CA VAL A 209 -10.93 -9.76 -5.84
C VAL A 209 -9.42 -9.82 -6.05
N PHE A 210 -8.74 -10.57 -5.19
CA PHE A 210 -7.30 -10.80 -5.29
C PHE A 210 -7.02 -12.08 -6.08
N ARG A 211 -6.24 -11.98 -7.15
CA ARG A 211 -5.89 -13.09 -8.04
C ARG A 211 -4.42 -13.45 -7.90
N ASP A 212 -4.06 -14.68 -8.31
CA ASP A 212 -2.65 -15.01 -8.45
C ASP A 212 -2.04 -14.19 -9.59
N ARG A 213 -0.77 -13.83 -9.44
CA ARG A 213 -0.02 -13.02 -10.40
C ARG A 213 -0.04 -13.65 -11.80
N ARG A 214 -0.07 -12.81 -12.83
CA ARG A 214 -0.04 -13.29 -14.22
C ARG A 214 1.34 -13.75 -14.65
N PHE A 215 2.38 -13.00 -14.27
CA PHE A 215 3.78 -13.28 -14.62
C PHE A 215 4.66 -13.12 -13.38
N GLY A 216 5.81 -13.83 -13.36
CA GLY A 216 6.79 -13.76 -12.29
C GLY A 216 6.63 -14.84 -11.22
N LYS A 217 7.63 -14.93 -10.32
CA LYS A 217 7.65 -15.88 -9.19
C LYS A 217 7.43 -15.13 -7.88
N THR A 218 6.87 -15.80 -6.89
CA THR A 218 6.75 -15.27 -5.52
C THR A 218 8.13 -14.93 -4.99
N LYS A 219 8.31 -13.66 -4.58
CA LYS A 219 9.60 -13.15 -4.06
C LYS A 219 9.72 -13.31 -2.54
N MET A 220 8.66 -13.76 -1.87
CA MET A 220 8.62 -13.95 -0.42
C MET A 220 9.33 -15.26 -0.03
N SER A 221 10.31 -15.17 0.86
CA SER A 221 11.02 -16.32 1.43
C SER A 221 10.44 -16.71 2.80
N LEU A 222 10.70 -17.95 3.26
CA LEU A 222 10.37 -18.40 4.61
C LEU A 222 11.05 -17.53 5.68
N ALA A 223 12.25 -17.06 5.38
CA ALA A 223 12.99 -16.14 6.26
C ALA A 223 12.25 -14.80 6.44
N GLU A 224 11.73 -14.22 5.35
CA GLU A 224 10.92 -12.98 5.44
C GLU A 224 9.64 -13.19 6.26
N ALA A 225 9.01 -14.36 6.16
CA ALA A 225 7.84 -14.69 6.99
C ALA A 225 8.22 -14.77 8.49
N PHE A 226 9.38 -15.36 8.82
CA PHE A 226 9.88 -15.46 10.19
C PHE A 226 10.26 -14.10 10.77
N PHE A 227 11.02 -13.29 10.03
CA PHE A 227 11.35 -11.92 10.45
C PHE A 227 10.11 -11.05 10.60
N GLY A 228 9.07 -11.28 9.79
CA GLY A 228 7.79 -10.61 9.92
C GLY A 228 7.10 -10.85 11.27
N ILE A 229 7.20 -12.04 11.85
CA ILE A 229 6.67 -12.35 13.18
C ILE A 229 7.38 -11.52 14.25
N PHE A 230 8.71 -11.40 14.15
CA PHE A 230 9.52 -10.60 15.08
C PHE A 230 9.20 -9.10 14.98
N ASP A 231 9.02 -8.57 13.76
CA ASP A 231 8.65 -7.18 13.55
C ASP A 231 7.26 -6.86 14.15
N ILE A 232 6.28 -7.75 13.98
CA ILE A 232 4.94 -7.62 14.59
C ILE A 232 5.04 -7.61 16.13
N TRP A 233 5.88 -8.46 16.70
CA TRP A 233 6.08 -8.51 18.14
C TRP A 233 6.74 -7.21 18.66
N ARG A 234 7.76 -6.70 17.97
CA ARG A 234 8.41 -5.42 18.29
C ARG A 234 7.40 -4.25 18.27
N MET A 235 6.56 -4.15 17.22
CA MET A 235 5.50 -3.14 17.14
C MET A 235 4.56 -3.19 18.37
N ARG A 236 4.23 -4.39 18.85
CA ARG A 236 3.41 -4.57 20.05
C ARG A 236 4.08 -4.03 21.30
N GLU A 237 5.37 -4.31 21.49
CA GLU A 237 6.12 -3.83 22.66
C GLU A 237 6.25 -2.31 22.66
N GLU A 238 6.61 -1.72 21.53
CA GLU A 238 6.70 -0.26 21.37
C GLU A 238 5.38 0.42 21.73
N ASN A 239 4.25 -0.15 21.29
CA ASN A 239 2.91 0.36 21.61
C ASN A 239 2.59 0.24 23.13
N SER A 240 2.94 -0.86 23.77
CA SER A 240 2.70 -1.03 25.20
C SER A 240 3.53 -0.04 26.04
N ASN A 241 4.75 0.24 25.62
CA ASN A 241 5.62 1.22 26.25
C ASN A 241 5.07 2.66 26.10
N LEU A 242 4.59 3.03 24.91
CA LEU A 242 3.95 4.33 24.66
C LEU A 242 2.68 4.52 25.50
N LYS A 243 1.83 3.50 25.59
CA LYS A 243 0.62 3.54 26.42
C LYS A 243 0.95 3.68 27.90
N SER A 244 1.97 2.99 28.40
CA SER A 244 2.42 3.07 29.79
C SER A 244 2.99 4.45 30.14
N GLN A 245 3.79 5.05 29.24
CA GLN A 245 4.33 6.40 29.42
C GLN A 245 3.23 7.47 29.42
N ASN A 246 2.24 7.34 28.52
CA ASN A 246 1.10 8.27 28.46
C ASN A 246 0.18 8.15 29.69
N SER A 247 0.03 6.93 30.24
CA SER A 247 -0.70 6.72 31.49
C SER A 247 0.00 7.40 32.67
N LYS A 248 1.32 7.22 32.81
CA LYS A 248 2.12 7.85 33.86
C LYS A 248 2.11 9.38 33.79
N ARG A 249 2.10 9.96 32.57
CA ARG A 249 1.98 11.41 32.39
C ARG A 249 0.60 11.97 32.77
N LYS A 250 -0.46 11.16 32.64
CA LYS A 250 -1.83 11.56 33.07
C LYS A 250 -2.02 11.44 34.57
N THR A 251 -1.39 10.48 35.23
CA THR A 251 -1.49 10.26 36.69
C THR A 251 -0.51 11.12 37.51
N GLY A 252 0.54 11.66 36.90
CA GLY A 252 1.53 12.53 37.56
C GLY A 252 1.22 14.03 37.53
N ARG A 253 0.00 14.41 37.10
CA ARG A 253 -0.52 15.78 37.18
C ARG A 253 -1.53 15.91 38.34
N HIS A 254 -1.02 15.72 39.55
CA HIS A 254 -1.67 16.20 40.80
C HIS A 254 -0.60 16.86 41.67
#